data_d406dd4c83c192abc2aabfd683a045fe
#
_entry.id   d406dd4c83c192abc2aabfd683a045fe
#
_cell.length_a   1.000
_cell.length_b   1.000
_cell.length_c   1.000
_cell.angle_alpha   90.00
_cell.angle_beta   90.00
_cell.angle_gamma   90.00
#
_symmetry.space_group_name_H-M   'P 1'
#
loop_
_entity.id
_entity.type
_entity.pdbx_description
1 polymer ?
#
loop_
_entity_poly.entity_id
_entity_poly.type
_entity_poly.pdbx_seq_one_letter_code
_entity_poly.pdbx_strand_id
1 'polypeptide(L)'
;MPTIGKPKIDTRPKQPYMGIRTIAPFKGMSKEIGRLSDEMNAWVEEHKVKPSGPPFLRYHVIDMRGFMDIEFCFPVRKALLDDGEVKAGLLPAGRYASLIYSGGGISGNRALIEWVRSQGLEFDRWDTEQGDNFRGRYETYLTDPKIEHRKSKWQIEVAIKLADK
;
A
#
# COMPACT_ATOMS: atom_id res chain seq x y z
N MET A 1 -15.47 -9.43 -13.57
CA MET A 1 -14.68 -10.56 -13.03
C MET A 1 -13.34 -10.06 -12.50
N PRO A 2 -12.98 -10.39 -11.27
CA PRO A 2 -11.65 -10.08 -10.79
C PRO A 2 -10.59 -10.84 -11.59
N THR A 3 -9.46 -10.19 -11.81
CA THR A 3 -8.29 -10.82 -12.43
C THR A 3 -7.17 -10.84 -11.42
N ILE A 4 -6.40 -11.92 -11.42
CA ILE A 4 -5.26 -12.07 -10.51
C ILE A 4 -4.05 -12.44 -11.34
N GLY A 5 -3.03 -11.59 -11.29
CA GLY A 5 -1.79 -11.80 -12.02
C GLY A 5 -0.92 -12.85 -11.35
N LYS A 6 0.18 -13.15 -12.01
CA LYS A 6 1.13 -14.16 -11.55
C LYS A 6 1.98 -13.59 -10.40
N PRO A 7 2.06 -14.29 -9.25
CA PRO A 7 2.92 -13.83 -8.15
C PRO A 7 4.41 -13.92 -8.53
N LYS A 8 5.19 -13.02 -7.93
CA LYS A 8 6.64 -13.00 -8.11
C LYS A 8 7.31 -12.50 -6.85
N ILE A 9 8.62 -12.73 -6.76
CA ILE A 9 9.49 -12.19 -5.72
C ILE A 9 10.59 -11.39 -6.38
N ASP A 10 10.81 -10.17 -5.92
CA ASP A 10 11.95 -9.36 -6.36
C ASP A 10 12.53 -8.59 -5.17
N THR A 11 13.76 -8.13 -5.34
CA THR A 11 14.44 -7.28 -4.38
C THR A 11 14.14 -5.84 -4.74
N ARG A 12 13.67 -5.06 -3.79
CA ARG A 12 13.33 -3.65 -3.99
C ARG A 12 14.21 -2.78 -3.11
N PRO A 13 14.70 -1.64 -3.63
CA PRO A 13 15.42 -0.68 -2.83
C PRO A 13 14.47 0.05 -1.86
N LYS A 14 15.03 0.72 -0.86
CA LYS A 14 14.23 1.59 -0.01
C LYS A 14 13.55 2.67 -0.88
N GLN A 15 12.31 3.00 -0.54
CA GLN A 15 11.52 3.98 -1.29
C GLN A 15 11.04 5.09 -0.38
N PRO A 16 11.62 6.30 -0.50
CA PRO A 16 11.10 7.47 0.22
C PRO A 16 9.71 7.85 -0.28
N TYR A 17 8.89 8.36 0.61
CA TYR A 17 7.56 8.86 0.23
C TYR A 17 7.11 9.98 1.14
N MET A 18 6.07 10.69 0.71
CA MET A 18 5.30 11.60 1.54
C MET A 18 3.89 11.04 1.66
N GLY A 19 3.34 11.06 2.87
CA GLY A 19 2.04 10.46 3.10
C GLY A 19 1.29 11.03 4.29
N ILE A 20 0.00 10.70 4.35
CA ILE A 20 -0.87 10.99 5.48
C ILE A 20 -1.30 9.66 6.08
N ARG A 21 -1.00 9.47 7.35
CA ARG A 21 -1.30 8.24 8.09
C ARG A 21 -2.51 8.45 8.98
N THR A 22 -3.38 7.46 9.05
CA THR A 22 -4.57 7.50 9.88
C THR A 22 -4.94 6.12 10.38
N ILE A 23 -5.75 6.09 11.42
CA ILE A 23 -6.36 4.86 11.91
C ILE A 23 -7.85 4.95 11.59
N ALA A 24 -8.35 3.98 10.84
CA ALA A 24 -9.74 3.95 10.40
C ALA A 24 -10.33 2.56 10.58
N PRO A 25 -11.63 2.45 10.87
CA PRO A 25 -12.27 1.14 10.95
C PRO A 25 -12.23 0.46 9.59
N PHE A 26 -12.10 -0.86 9.58
CA PHE A 26 -12.10 -1.63 8.33
C PHE A 26 -13.37 -1.34 7.52
N LYS A 27 -14.52 -1.30 8.20
CA LYS A 27 -15.78 -0.83 7.59
C LYS A 27 -15.70 0.69 7.43
N GLY A 28 -15.76 1.18 6.21
CA GLY A 28 -15.64 2.60 5.93
C GLY A 28 -14.23 3.04 5.55
N MET A 29 -13.30 2.10 5.46
CA MET A 29 -11.93 2.38 5.04
C MET A 29 -11.87 3.04 3.66
N SER A 30 -12.74 2.64 2.74
CA SER A 30 -12.79 3.22 1.39
C SER A 30 -13.05 4.71 1.41
N LYS A 31 -13.95 5.17 2.28
CA LYS A 31 -14.26 6.59 2.43
C LYS A 31 -13.04 7.36 2.96
N GLU A 32 -12.38 6.80 3.95
CA GLU A 32 -11.18 7.39 4.53
C GLU A 32 -10.03 7.45 3.54
N ILE A 33 -9.83 6.40 2.75
CA ILE A 33 -8.82 6.38 1.68
C ILE A 33 -9.10 7.48 0.67
N GLY A 34 -10.37 7.66 0.29
CA GLY A 34 -10.76 8.74 -0.63
C GLY A 34 -10.42 10.12 -0.08
N ARG A 35 -10.68 10.35 1.22
CA ARG A 35 -10.33 11.60 1.89
C ARG A 35 -8.82 11.84 1.88
N LEU A 36 -8.04 10.82 2.24
CA LEU A 36 -6.59 10.93 2.25
C LEU A 36 -6.02 11.17 0.85
N SER A 37 -6.59 10.48 -0.15
CA SER A 37 -6.20 10.67 -1.54
C SER A 37 -6.42 12.11 -1.99
N ASP A 38 -7.58 12.68 -1.67
CA ASP A 38 -7.89 14.06 -2.03
C ASP A 38 -6.93 15.04 -1.36
N GLU A 39 -6.67 14.85 -0.07
CA GLU A 39 -5.76 15.72 0.67
C GLU A 39 -4.32 15.61 0.14
N MET A 40 -3.85 14.41 -0.16
CA MET A 40 -2.50 14.21 -0.69
C MET A 40 -2.36 14.76 -2.11
N ASN A 41 -3.37 14.59 -2.96
CA ASN A 41 -3.34 15.17 -4.30
C ASN A 41 -3.28 16.70 -4.24
N ALA A 42 -4.06 17.30 -3.35
CA ALA A 42 -4.04 18.76 -3.15
C ALA A 42 -2.67 19.23 -2.65
N TRP A 43 -2.09 18.51 -1.69
CA TRP A 43 -0.76 18.86 -1.14
C TRP A 43 0.33 18.77 -2.21
N VAL A 44 0.34 17.71 -2.99
CA VAL A 44 1.30 17.49 -4.07
C VAL A 44 1.22 18.62 -5.10
N GLU A 45 0.00 19.01 -5.49
CA GLU A 45 -0.24 20.08 -6.44
C GLU A 45 0.20 21.45 -5.88
N GLU A 46 -0.20 21.75 -4.65
CA GLU A 46 0.14 23.02 -3.98
C GLU A 46 1.65 23.20 -3.82
N HIS A 47 2.36 22.15 -3.45
CA HIS A 47 3.80 22.20 -3.22
C HIS A 47 4.63 21.90 -4.46
N LYS A 48 3.96 21.67 -5.61
CA LYS A 48 4.62 21.38 -6.89
C LYS A 48 5.57 20.18 -6.80
N VAL A 49 5.18 19.18 -6.04
CA VAL A 49 5.95 17.94 -5.90
C VAL A 49 5.72 17.09 -7.13
N LYS A 50 6.78 16.49 -7.65
CA LYS A 50 6.68 15.51 -8.75
C LYS A 50 6.89 14.12 -8.16
N PRO A 51 5.82 13.32 -7.98
CA PRO A 51 5.99 11.95 -7.53
C PRO A 51 6.84 11.15 -8.52
N SER A 52 7.63 10.23 -7.99
CA SER A 52 8.48 9.36 -8.82
C SER A 52 7.74 8.15 -9.38
N GLY A 53 6.46 8.00 -9.05
CA GLY A 53 5.62 6.92 -9.53
C GLY A 53 4.19 7.10 -9.03
N PRO A 54 3.31 6.09 -9.28
CA PRO A 54 1.93 6.17 -8.84
C PRO A 54 1.80 6.11 -7.32
N PRO A 55 0.70 6.64 -6.77
CA PRO A 55 0.46 6.59 -5.33
C PRO A 55 0.20 5.18 -4.84
N PHE A 56 0.42 4.97 -3.55
CA PHE A 56 0.17 3.68 -2.93
C PHE A 56 -0.43 3.84 -1.54
N LEU A 57 -1.13 2.81 -1.09
CA LEU A 57 -1.66 2.72 0.26
C LEU A 57 -0.78 1.74 1.04
N ARG A 58 -0.15 2.22 2.11
CA ARG A 58 0.65 1.39 2.99
C ARG A 58 -0.20 0.91 4.16
N TYR A 59 -0.11 -0.37 4.45
CA TYR A 59 -0.78 -0.99 5.60
C TYR A 59 0.26 -1.22 6.69
N HIS A 60 0.14 -0.47 7.79
CA HIS A 60 1.01 -0.65 8.95
C HIS A 60 0.49 -1.73 9.87
N VAL A 61 -0.81 -1.70 10.16
CA VAL A 61 -1.48 -2.68 11.03
C VAL A 61 -2.83 -3.03 10.43
N ILE A 62 -3.13 -4.32 10.37
CA ILE A 62 -4.39 -4.83 9.84
C ILE A 62 -5.15 -5.57 10.92
N ASP A 63 -6.38 -5.12 11.20
CA ASP A 63 -7.36 -5.82 11.97
C ASP A 63 -8.71 -5.68 11.27
N MET A 64 -9.11 -6.69 10.52
CA MET A 64 -10.33 -6.65 9.71
C MET A 64 -11.60 -6.62 10.54
N ARG A 65 -11.51 -6.90 11.84
CA ARG A 65 -12.64 -6.83 12.78
C ARG A 65 -12.67 -5.53 13.56
N GLY A 66 -11.64 -4.72 13.44
CA GLY A 66 -11.47 -3.49 14.19
C GLY A 66 -10.93 -2.38 13.31
N PHE A 67 -9.77 -1.85 13.70
CA PHE A 67 -9.17 -0.68 13.05
C PHE A 67 -7.97 -1.07 12.21
N MET A 68 -7.77 -0.29 11.16
CA MET A 68 -6.63 -0.40 10.25
C MET A 68 -5.75 0.82 10.43
N ASP A 69 -4.44 0.62 10.50
CA ASP A 69 -3.46 1.71 10.49
C ASP A 69 -2.90 1.79 9.08
N ILE A 70 -3.32 2.83 8.36
CA ILE A 70 -3.03 2.98 6.94
C ILE A 70 -2.39 4.34 6.65
N GLU A 71 -1.71 4.42 5.52
CA GLU A 71 -1.06 5.65 5.08
C GLU A 71 -1.17 5.78 3.58
N PHE A 72 -1.74 6.89 3.10
CA PHE A 72 -1.82 7.16 1.66
C PHE A 72 -0.58 7.96 1.26
N CYS A 73 0.16 7.44 0.28
CA CYS A 73 1.52 7.89 0.00
C CYS A 73 1.74 8.20 -1.48
N PHE A 74 2.59 9.20 -1.72
CA PHE A 74 3.19 9.39 -3.04
C PHE A 74 4.70 9.13 -2.93
N PRO A 75 5.26 8.28 -3.81
CA PRO A 75 6.70 8.04 -3.81
C PRO A 75 7.44 9.28 -4.30
N VAL A 76 8.60 9.56 -3.69
CA VAL A 76 9.46 10.67 -4.07
C VAL A 76 10.89 10.17 -4.20
N ARG A 77 11.71 10.86 -5.00
CA ARG A 77 13.11 10.47 -5.20
C ARG A 77 13.97 10.78 -3.98
N LYS A 78 13.69 11.91 -3.33
CA LYS A 78 14.42 12.36 -2.15
C LYS A 78 13.42 12.67 -1.04
N ALA A 79 13.80 12.34 0.19
CA ALA A 79 13.01 12.68 1.36
C ALA A 79 12.80 14.20 1.43
N LEU A 80 11.55 14.58 1.67
CA LEU A 80 11.16 15.97 1.89
C LEU A 80 10.89 16.20 3.37
N LEU A 81 10.73 17.45 3.77
CA LEU A 81 10.42 17.77 5.16
C LEU A 81 8.95 17.49 5.45
N ASP A 82 8.69 17.10 6.68
CA ASP A 82 7.31 16.95 7.17
C ASP A 82 6.58 18.30 7.09
N ASP A 83 5.31 18.25 6.76
CA ASP A 83 4.45 19.43 6.66
C ASP A 83 3.07 19.11 7.25
N GLY A 84 2.86 19.48 8.50
CA GLY A 84 1.61 19.21 9.20
C GLY A 84 1.33 17.71 9.28
N GLU A 85 0.20 17.30 8.71
CA GLU A 85 -0.21 15.89 8.67
C GLU A 85 0.55 15.09 7.61
N VAL A 86 1.16 15.77 6.63
CA VAL A 86 1.95 15.11 5.59
C VAL A 86 3.34 14.85 6.12
N LYS A 87 3.71 13.59 6.22
CA LYS A 87 4.97 13.15 6.81
C LYS A 87 5.82 12.42 5.82
N ALA A 88 7.13 12.60 5.94
CA ALA A 88 8.09 11.78 5.21
C ALA A 88 8.12 10.38 5.80
N GLY A 89 8.18 9.38 4.94
CA GLY A 89 8.31 8.00 5.35
C GLY A 89 9.22 7.23 4.41
N LEU A 90 9.44 5.98 4.74
CA LEU A 90 10.35 5.13 3.98
C LEU A 90 9.82 3.69 3.95
N LEU A 91 9.59 3.18 2.74
CA LEU A 91 9.39 1.74 2.57
C LEU A 91 10.77 1.07 2.68
N PRO A 92 10.91 0.04 3.50
CA PRO A 92 12.21 -0.60 3.69
C PRO A 92 12.66 -1.36 2.45
N ALA A 93 13.97 -1.42 2.24
CA ALA A 93 14.57 -2.26 1.23
C ALA A 93 14.42 -3.73 1.64
N GLY A 94 14.35 -4.62 0.67
CA GLY A 94 14.30 -6.05 0.93
C GLY A 94 13.62 -6.83 -0.18
N ARG A 95 13.37 -8.11 0.10
CA ARG A 95 12.62 -8.96 -0.84
C ARG A 95 11.13 -8.79 -0.60
N TYR A 96 10.42 -8.62 -1.68
CA TYR A 96 8.96 -8.46 -1.66
C TYR A 96 8.31 -9.52 -2.55
N ALA A 97 7.23 -10.10 -2.04
CA ALA A 97 6.32 -10.88 -2.86
C ALA A 97 5.24 -9.94 -3.37
N SER A 98 4.87 -10.05 -4.63
CA SER A 98 3.88 -9.16 -5.23
C SER A 98 3.08 -9.84 -6.33
N LEU A 99 1.91 -9.28 -6.61
CA LEU A 99 1.12 -9.59 -7.79
C LEU A 99 0.25 -8.40 -8.15
N ILE A 100 -0.21 -8.36 -9.38
CA ILE A 100 -1.14 -7.34 -9.86
C ILE A 100 -2.53 -7.98 -9.97
N TYR A 101 -3.54 -7.30 -9.44
CA TYR A 101 -4.91 -7.76 -9.53
C TYR A 101 -5.84 -6.62 -9.93
N SER A 102 -7.04 -6.99 -10.38
CA SER A 102 -8.16 -6.06 -10.54
C SER A 102 -9.38 -6.69 -9.91
N GLY A 103 -10.37 -5.87 -9.55
CA GLY A 103 -11.57 -6.34 -8.86
C GLY A 103 -11.36 -6.38 -7.35
N GLY A 104 -11.82 -7.42 -6.67
CA GLY A 104 -11.79 -7.47 -5.22
C GLY A 104 -10.40 -7.61 -4.61
N GLY A 105 -10.04 -6.70 -3.71
CA GLY A 105 -8.74 -6.72 -3.02
C GLY A 105 -8.55 -7.92 -2.10
N ILE A 106 -9.63 -8.44 -1.53
CA ILE A 106 -9.58 -9.63 -0.67
C ILE A 106 -9.05 -10.83 -1.45
N SER A 107 -9.56 -11.04 -2.67
CA SER A 107 -9.12 -12.17 -3.52
C SER A 107 -7.66 -12.04 -3.93
N GLY A 108 -7.22 -10.84 -4.33
CA GLY A 108 -5.83 -10.59 -4.72
C GLY A 108 -4.85 -10.80 -3.57
N ASN A 109 -5.18 -10.26 -2.41
CA ASN A 109 -4.34 -10.42 -1.22
C ASN A 109 -4.28 -11.88 -0.76
N ARG A 110 -5.42 -12.57 -0.77
CA ARG A 110 -5.47 -14.00 -0.41
C ARG A 110 -4.59 -14.83 -1.34
N ALA A 111 -4.68 -14.58 -2.63
CA ALA A 111 -3.88 -15.31 -3.62
C ALA A 111 -2.38 -15.16 -3.36
N LEU A 112 -1.93 -13.93 -3.05
CA LEU A 112 -0.53 -13.68 -2.74
C LEU A 112 -0.10 -14.39 -1.46
N ILE A 113 -0.89 -14.30 -0.41
CA ILE A 113 -0.58 -14.91 0.88
C ILE A 113 -0.48 -16.44 0.75
N GLU A 114 -1.45 -17.05 0.07
CA GLU A 114 -1.45 -18.51 -0.15
C GLU A 114 -0.24 -18.96 -0.97
N TRP A 115 0.11 -18.17 -2.01
CA TRP A 115 1.26 -18.50 -2.83
C TRP A 115 2.58 -18.42 -2.03
N VAL A 116 2.77 -17.39 -1.22
CA VAL A 116 3.96 -17.23 -0.38
C VAL A 116 4.09 -18.41 0.59
N ARG A 117 2.98 -18.80 1.21
CA ARG A 117 2.95 -19.97 2.11
C ARG A 117 3.32 -21.24 1.38
N SER A 118 2.83 -21.41 0.16
CA SER A 118 3.15 -22.58 -0.67
C SER A 118 4.63 -22.66 -1.02
N GLN A 119 5.33 -21.55 -1.02
CA GLN A 119 6.76 -21.47 -1.26
C GLN A 119 7.60 -21.68 0.01
N GLY A 120 6.95 -21.89 1.15
CA GLY A 120 7.64 -22.06 2.43
C GLY A 120 8.29 -20.77 2.96
N LEU A 121 7.80 -19.61 2.51
CA LEU A 121 8.33 -18.32 2.90
C LEU A 121 7.43 -17.65 3.93
N GLU A 122 8.01 -16.73 4.68
CA GLU A 122 7.31 -15.98 5.71
C GLU A 122 7.38 -14.48 5.43
N PHE A 123 6.33 -13.76 5.84
CA PHE A 123 6.31 -12.31 5.78
C PHE A 123 7.04 -11.70 6.97
N ASP A 124 7.61 -10.51 6.76
CA ASP A 124 8.20 -9.70 7.83
C ASP A 124 7.06 -9.00 8.57
N ARG A 125 6.50 -9.69 9.54
CA ARG A 125 5.32 -9.26 10.28
C ARG A 125 5.38 -9.70 11.75
N TRP A 126 4.58 -9.06 12.59
CA TRP A 126 4.45 -9.44 14.01
C TRP A 126 3.05 -9.07 14.52
N ASP A 127 2.60 -9.76 15.56
CA ASP A 127 1.30 -9.50 16.17
C ASP A 127 1.42 -8.55 17.35
N THR A 128 0.44 -7.64 17.49
CA THR A 128 0.25 -6.79 18.66
C THR A 128 -1.22 -6.80 19.03
N GLU A 129 -1.57 -6.11 20.13
CA GLU A 129 -2.97 -5.95 20.53
C GLU A 129 -3.78 -5.23 19.46
N GLN A 130 -3.16 -4.37 18.66
CA GLN A 130 -3.82 -3.64 17.58
C GLN A 130 -4.07 -4.48 16.34
N GLY A 131 -3.37 -5.59 16.17
CA GLY A 131 -3.55 -6.48 15.04
C GLY A 131 -2.26 -7.00 14.44
N ASP A 132 -2.30 -7.28 13.15
CA ASP A 132 -1.20 -7.83 12.36
C ASP A 132 -0.35 -6.69 11.80
N ASN A 133 0.88 -6.56 12.28
CA ASN A 133 1.79 -5.50 11.89
C ASN A 133 2.72 -5.96 10.77
N PHE A 134 2.99 -5.08 9.82
CA PHE A 134 3.84 -5.38 8.67
C PHE A 134 5.00 -4.40 8.58
N ARG A 135 6.20 -4.92 8.33
CA ARG A 135 7.38 -4.10 8.09
C ARG A 135 7.25 -3.30 6.79
N GLY A 136 6.70 -3.94 5.75
CA GLY A 136 6.41 -3.30 4.48
C GLY A 136 5.29 -4.02 3.77
N ARG A 137 4.12 -3.42 3.68
CA ARG A 137 2.97 -3.94 2.94
C ARG A 137 2.24 -2.77 2.32
N TYR A 138 2.07 -2.81 1.00
CA TYR A 138 1.43 -1.69 0.32
C TYR A 138 0.77 -2.12 -0.98
N GLU A 139 -0.20 -1.32 -1.40
CA GLU A 139 -0.93 -1.51 -2.64
C GLU A 139 -0.74 -0.29 -3.52
N THR A 140 -0.14 -0.47 -4.70
CA THR A 140 0.11 0.62 -5.64
C THR A 140 -1.02 0.70 -6.66
N TYR A 141 -1.57 1.89 -6.82
CA TYR A 141 -2.66 2.14 -7.78
C TYR A 141 -2.06 2.42 -9.15
N LEU A 142 -2.03 1.40 -10.01
CA LEU A 142 -1.40 1.49 -11.33
C LEU A 142 -2.30 2.19 -12.35
N THR A 143 -3.60 2.21 -12.13
CA THR A 143 -4.56 2.85 -13.02
C THR A 143 -4.91 4.25 -12.53
N ASP A 144 -4.82 5.25 -13.41
CA ASP A 144 -5.19 6.62 -13.08
C ASP A 144 -6.73 6.70 -12.95
N PRO A 145 -7.26 7.09 -11.77
CA PRO A 145 -8.70 7.20 -11.57
C PRO A 145 -9.35 8.27 -12.46
N LYS A 146 -8.58 9.22 -12.98
CA LYS A 146 -9.08 10.23 -13.91
C LYS A 146 -9.35 9.64 -15.29
N ILE A 147 -8.65 8.56 -15.65
CA ILE A 147 -8.80 7.87 -16.93
C ILE A 147 -9.84 6.76 -16.83
N GLU A 148 -9.82 5.99 -15.73
CA GLU A 148 -10.78 4.92 -15.49
C GLU A 148 -11.51 5.16 -14.17
N HIS A 149 -12.78 5.50 -14.22
CA HIS A 149 -13.59 5.81 -13.04
C HIS A 149 -14.11 4.55 -12.32
N ARG A 150 -14.12 3.41 -13.02
CA ARG A 150 -14.66 2.17 -12.47
C ARG A 150 -13.59 1.45 -11.63
N LYS A 151 -13.73 1.47 -10.31
CA LYS A 151 -12.78 0.85 -9.39
C LYS A 151 -12.54 -0.62 -9.69
N SER A 152 -13.56 -1.33 -10.16
CA SER A 152 -13.43 -2.76 -10.49
C SER A 152 -12.48 -3.01 -11.68
N LYS A 153 -12.14 -1.98 -12.43
CA LYS A 153 -11.22 -2.07 -13.57
C LYS A 153 -9.79 -1.62 -13.23
N TRP A 154 -9.60 -1.04 -12.05
CA TRP A 154 -8.28 -0.59 -11.66
C TRP A 154 -7.34 -1.76 -11.47
N GLN A 155 -6.10 -1.60 -11.94
CA GLN A 155 -5.02 -2.53 -11.66
C GLN A 155 -4.28 -2.06 -10.43
N ILE A 156 -4.11 -2.96 -9.48
CA ILE A 156 -3.46 -2.68 -8.21
C ILE A 156 -2.38 -3.73 -7.99
N GLU A 157 -1.19 -3.27 -7.65
CA GLU A 157 -0.12 -4.18 -7.24
C GLU A 157 -0.09 -4.26 -5.73
N VAL A 158 -0.31 -5.45 -5.18
CA VAL A 158 -0.06 -5.70 -3.76
C VAL A 158 1.35 -6.23 -3.61
N ALA A 159 2.10 -5.66 -2.67
CA ALA A 159 3.48 -6.07 -2.37
C ALA A 159 3.65 -6.17 -0.86
N ILE A 160 4.23 -7.28 -0.40
CA ILE A 160 4.44 -7.54 1.02
C ILE A 160 5.89 -8.00 1.22
N LYS A 161 6.58 -7.32 2.13
CA LYS A 161 7.97 -7.65 2.44
C LYS A 161 8.06 -9.01 3.10
N LEU A 162 9.01 -9.80 2.64
CA LEU A 162 9.32 -11.10 3.21
C LEU A 162 10.32 -10.95 4.37
N ALA A 163 10.24 -11.86 5.32
CA ALA A 163 11.21 -11.92 6.40
C ALA A 163 12.60 -12.23 5.84
N ASP A 164 13.61 -11.62 6.44
CA ASP A 164 14.99 -11.93 6.10
C ASP A 164 15.35 -13.30 6.66
N LYS A 165 16.20 -14.01 5.96
CA LYS A 165 16.69 -15.31 6.39
C LYS A 165 17.78 -15.17 7.45
#